data_6b509b8f13e16cf9aa09fcb78743a1e0
#
_entry.id   6b509b8f13e16cf9aa09fcb78743a1e0
#
_cell.length_a   1.000
_cell.length_b   1.000
_cell.length_c   1.000
_cell.angle_alpha   90.00
_cell.angle_beta   90.00
_cell.angle_gamma   90.00
#
_symmetry.space_group_name_H-M   'P 1'
#
loop_
_entity.id
_entity.type
_entity.pdbx_description
1 polymer ?
#
loop_
_entity_poly.entity_id
_entity_poly.type
_entity_poly.pdbx_seq_one_letter_code
_entity_poly.pdbx_strand_id
1 'polypeptide(L)'
;MDRRSFLTRSTLVAGGVLASPLILASNGEPAQTQSTGTDEKETITLPDFRFPLAQQPARELPGGSAREASAREFPVSKSIAGVLMTLKAGGLRELHWHANAAEWAYVIDGHVRVAVVDPQGRIEIADFGPGDVWYFPRGHAHSIQGLGLGPGEAKFLLVFDNGYFSEFATFSFTDWLAQTPKEIVAKNLNVRESELKDLPNKEVYIAQGPAPPPLPVTPISGPGTVLAPPLTHKYSLASQKPFKRDRDGEVRLVSAKEFPISTNMTGGIINLAPGGLRELHWHPNADEWQYILSGKIRLTVFASHGLAKVVELAAGDIGFAPMGYGHALENAGSGPAEMLIVFNSGDYQEISLTTVLAAHPAYLLETNFHLPKAVIDKLPKKQEFITSGREGRK
;
A
#
# COMPACT_ATOMS: atom_id res chain seq x y z
N MET A 1 -20.46 1.40 46.72
CA MET A 1 -19.68 2.47 47.39
C MET A 1 -18.70 2.99 46.34
N ASP A 2 -18.61 4.17 45.96
CA ASP A 2 -19.48 5.33 45.73
C ASP A 2 -18.81 6.12 44.60
N ARG A 3 -19.63 6.59 43.68
CA ARG A 3 -19.23 7.50 42.59
C ARG A 3 -19.21 8.92 43.18
N ARG A 4 -18.19 9.74 42.86
CA ARG A 4 -18.31 11.19 42.63
C ARG A 4 -16.95 11.82 42.39
N SER A 5 -16.75 12.30 41.25
CA SER A 5 -16.75 13.70 40.74
C SER A 5 -15.44 14.46 40.99
N PHE A 6 -14.76 14.77 39.86
CA PHE A 6 -13.89 15.94 39.78
C PHE A 6 -14.41 16.85 38.67
N LEU A 7 -15.01 17.95 39.13
CA LEU A 7 -15.48 19.08 38.31
C LEU A 7 -14.41 20.20 38.35
N THR A 8 -13.93 20.55 37.18
CA THR A 8 -13.68 21.88 36.59
C THR A 8 -13.45 23.09 37.52
N ARG A 9 -12.35 23.79 37.30
CA ARG A 9 -12.26 25.24 37.49
C ARG A 9 -11.74 25.92 36.24
N SER A 10 -12.64 26.59 35.52
CA SER A 10 -12.34 27.57 34.47
C SER A 10 -12.16 28.95 35.13
N THR A 11 -11.02 29.56 34.89
CA THR A 11 -10.77 30.96 35.27
C THR A 11 -11.10 31.87 34.07
N LEU A 12 -12.13 32.72 34.23
CA LEU A 12 -12.43 33.83 33.34
C LEU A 12 -11.42 34.95 33.60
N VAL A 13 -10.77 35.43 32.54
CA VAL A 13 -10.06 36.72 32.52
C VAL A 13 -10.91 37.70 31.72
N ALA A 14 -11.39 38.74 32.41
CA ALA A 14 -12.09 39.85 31.82
C ALA A 14 -11.06 40.86 31.24
N GLY A 15 -11.12 41.11 29.95
CA GLY A 15 -10.36 42.14 29.26
C GLY A 15 -11.23 43.35 28.93
N GLY A 16 -10.83 44.52 29.42
CA GLY A 16 -11.55 45.77 29.32
C GLY A 16 -11.57 46.37 27.90
N VAL A 17 -12.69 47.03 27.61
CA VAL A 17 -12.92 47.79 26.40
C VAL A 17 -12.32 49.19 26.61
N LEU A 18 -11.38 49.61 25.76
CA LEU A 18 -10.95 50.99 25.62
C LEU A 18 -11.60 51.61 24.38
N ALA A 19 -12.41 52.63 24.60
CA ALA A 19 -13.01 53.45 23.55
C ALA A 19 -11.97 54.43 23.01
N SER A 20 -11.88 54.53 21.69
CA SER A 20 -11.13 55.61 20.99
C SER A 20 -12.09 56.56 20.24
N PRO A 21 -11.75 57.82 20.13
CA PRO A 21 -12.67 58.88 19.68
C PRO A 21 -12.80 58.95 18.15
N LEU A 22 -14.01 59.34 17.70
CA LEU A 22 -14.31 59.68 16.31
C LEU A 22 -13.52 60.92 15.89
N ILE A 23 -12.78 60.82 14.80
CA ILE A 23 -12.28 61.96 14.03
C ILE A 23 -13.06 61.98 12.71
N LEU A 24 -13.79 63.08 12.50
CA LEU A 24 -14.42 63.43 11.22
C LEU A 24 -13.31 63.80 10.22
N ALA A 25 -13.22 63.04 9.11
CA ALA A 25 -12.34 63.40 8.01
C ALA A 25 -13.17 63.72 6.75
N SER A 26 -12.75 64.71 6.09
CA SER A 26 -13.25 65.37 4.91
C SER A 26 -13.23 64.51 3.65
N ASN A 27 -14.14 64.82 2.74
CA ASN A 27 -14.28 64.28 1.40
C ASN A 27 -12.97 64.37 0.60
N GLY A 28 -12.46 63.16 0.19
CA GLY A 28 -11.44 63.00 -0.83
C GLY A 28 -11.88 61.90 -1.77
N GLU A 29 -11.84 62.14 -3.07
CA GLU A 29 -12.17 61.20 -4.12
C GLU A 29 -11.37 59.90 -4.02
N PRO A 30 -11.94 58.72 -4.37
CA PRO A 30 -11.20 57.49 -4.35
C PRO A 30 -10.20 57.42 -5.53
N ALA A 31 -8.92 57.47 -5.20
CA ALA A 31 -7.86 57.09 -6.14
C ALA A 31 -8.07 55.64 -6.57
N GLN A 32 -8.28 55.43 -7.87
CA GLN A 32 -8.24 54.10 -8.48
C GLN A 32 -6.81 53.58 -8.40
N THR A 33 -6.53 52.76 -7.39
CA THR A 33 -5.37 51.88 -7.42
C THR A 33 -5.62 50.82 -8.49
N GLN A 34 -5.02 51.00 -9.65
CA GLN A 34 -4.83 49.91 -10.59
C GLN A 34 -3.96 48.83 -9.91
N SER A 35 -4.60 47.76 -9.48
CA SER A 35 -3.95 46.52 -9.12
C SER A 35 -3.38 45.92 -10.42
N THR A 36 -2.11 46.17 -10.68
CA THR A 36 -1.34 45.37 -11.63
C THR A 36 -1.01 44.05 -10.95
N GLY A 37 -2.02 43.25 -10.69
CA GLY A 37 -1.85 41.81 -10.41
C GLY A 37 -1.48 41.16 -11.71
N THR A 38 -0.22 40.89 -11.93
CA THR A 38 0.20 39.86 -12.85
C THR A 38 -0.31 38.55 -12.24
N ASP A 39 -1.48 38.08 -12.70
CA ASP A 39 -1.91 36.69 -12.53
C ASP A 39 -0.87 35.82 -13.27
N GLU A 40 0.27 35.55 -12.63
CA GLU A 40 1.04 34.38 -12.95
C GLU A 40 0.14 33.20 -12.63
N LYS A 41 -0.55 32.70 -13.65
CA LYS A 41 -1.22 31.40 -13.58
C LYS A 41 -0.14 30.38 -13.24
N GLU A 42 -0.04 30.02 -11.98
CA GLU A 42 0.79 28.92 -11.53
C GLU A 42 0.38 27.71 -12.37
N THR A 43 1.27 27.26 -13.27
CA THR A 43 0.97 26.15 -14.16
C THR A 43 0.98 24.89 -13.29
N ILE A 44 -0.20 24.49 -12.82
CA ILE A 44 -0.36 23.26 -12.03
C ILE A 44 0.00 22.09 -12.95
N THR A 45 1.08 21.39 -12.63
CA THR A 45 1.48 20.16 -13.32
C THR A 45 1.19 18.96 -12.46
N LEU A 46 0.65 17.89 -13.06
CA LEU A 46 0.47 16.62 -12.34
C LEU A 46 1.81 15.93 -12.13
N PRO A 47 2.00 15.27 -10.96
CA PRO A 47 3.18 14.46 -10.69
C PRO A 47 3.27 13.28 -11.66
N ASP A 48 4.37 12.55 -11.63
CA ASP A 48 4.42 11.24 -12.29
C ASP A 48 3.71 10.21 -11.43
N PHE A 49 2.78 9.45 -12.04
CA PHE A 49 2.04 8.37 -11.41
C PHE A 49 2.67 6.99 -11.70
N ARG A 50 3.87 6.97 -12.28
CA ARG A 50 4.63 5.77 -12.59
C ARG A 50 6.00 5.82 -11.90
N PHE A 51 6.45 4.66 -11.39
CA PHE A 51 7.81 4.47 -10.90
C PHE A 51 8.36 3.10 -11.32
N PRO A 52 9.54 3.02 -11.99
CA PRO A 52 10.09 1.77 -12.50
C PRO A 52 10.88 1.02 -11.42
N LEU A 53 10.19 0.40 -10.44
CA LEU A 53 10.80 -0.24 -9.27
C LEU A 53 11.80 -1.34 -9.64
N ALA A 54 11.46 -2.22 -10.57
CA ALA A 54 12.34 -3.34 -10.93
C ALA A 54 13.64 -2.88 -11.64
N GLN A 55 13.67 -1.65 -12.15
CA GLN A 55 14.84 -1.05 -12.82
C GLN A 55 15.72 -0.23 -11.86
N GLN A 56 15.27 -0.02 -10.61
CA GLN A 56 16.07 0.70 -9.63
C GLN A 56 17.31 -0.12 -9.23
N PRO A 57 18.42 0.55 -8.87
CA PRO A 57 19.56 -0.14 -8.29
C PRO A 57 19.16 -0.95 -7.06
N ALA A 58 19.59 -2.21 -6.99
CA ALA A 58 19.33 -3.04 -5.84
C ALA A 58 20.40 -2.82 -4.75
N ARG A 59 19.99 -2.89 -3.49
CA ARG A 59 20.89 -3.12 -2.37
C ARG A 59 21.20 -4.63 -2.35
N GLU A 60 22.40 -4.98 -2.84
CA GLU A 60 22.86 -6.37 -2.92
C GLU A 60 23.50 -6.82 -1.60
N LEU A 61 23.14 -8.01 -1.11
CA LEU A 61 23.65 -8.61 0.11
C LEU A 61 23.93 -10.12 -0.11
N PRO A 62 24.65 -10.77 0.83
CA PRO A 62 25.00 -12.18 0.66
C PRO A 62 23.81 -13.10 0.42
N GLY A 63 22.70 -12.90 1.14
CA GLY A 63 21.51 -13.75 1.11
C GLY A 63 20.40 -13.29 0.15
N GLY A 64 20.57 -12.16 -0.56
CA GLY A 64 19.53 -11.64 -1.45
C GLY A 64 19.68 -10.17 -1.77
N SER A 65 18.62 -9.54 -2.28
CA SER A 65 18.62 -8.13 -2.65
C SER A 65 17.28 -7.45 -2.39
N ALA A 66 17.31 -6.11 -2.32
CA ALA A 66 16.09 -5.30 -2.17
C ALA A 66 16.15 -4.03 -3.02
N ARG A 67 14.97 -3.62 -3.55
CA ARG A 67 14.73 -2.34 -4.23
C ARG A 67 13.55 -1.67 -3.55
N GLU A 68 13.70 -0.39 -3.22
CA GLU A 68 12.69 0.37 -2.47
C GLU A 68 12.05 1.46 -3.34
N ALA A 69 10.77 1.71 -3.09
CA ALA A 69 10.01 2.87 -3.56
C ALA A 69 9.24 3.47 -2.37
N SER A 70 9.89 4.34 -1.64
CA SER A 70 9.26 5.16 -0.60
C SER A 70 8.83 6.52 -1.17
N ALA A 71 8.25 7.40 -0.36
CA ALA A 71 7.93 8.76 -0.76
C ALA A 71 9.17 9.60 -1.15
N ARG A 72 10.39 9.12 -0.89
CA ARG A 72 11.64 9.76 -1.33
C ARG A 72 11.89 9.51 -2.81
N GLU A 73 11.74 8.24 -3.24
CA GLU A 73 11.97 7.79 -4.62
C GLU A 73 10.74 8.06 -5.48
N PHE A 74 9.53 7.96 -4.90
CA PHE A 74 8.25 8.12 -5.56
C PHE A 74 7.34 9.12 -4.79
N PRO A 75 7.59 10.44 -4.92
CA PRO A 75 7.00 11.46 -4.03
C PRO A 75 5.47 11.59 -4.06
N VAL A 76 4.81 11.09 -5.08
CA VAL A 76 3.33 11.09 -5.14
C VAL A 76 2.73 10.06 -4.17
N SER A 77 3.43 8.95 -3.92
CA SER A 77 2.98 7.86 -3.04
C SER A 77 3.35 8.15 -1.57
N LYS A 78 2.64 9.11 -0.94
CA LYS A 78 2.92 9.54 0.43
C LYS A 78 2.39 8.62 1.51
N SER A 79 1.46 7.76 1.16
CA SER A 79 0.72 6.89 2.08
C SER A 79 1.03 5.40 1.92
N ILE A 80 1.72 5.04 0.83
CA ILE A 80 2.08 3.65 0.54
C ILE A 80 3.52 3.63 0.06
N ALA A 81 4.33 2.69 0.59
CA ALA A 81 5.66 2.37 0.10
C ALA A 81 5.70 0.93 -0.41
N GLY A 82 6.63 0.61 -1.31
CA GLY A 82 6.80 -0.74 -1.82
C GLY A 82 8.27 -1.17 -1.87
N VAL A 83 8.52 -2.46 -1.65
CA VAL A 83 9.85 -3.07 -1.74
C VAL A 83 9.79 -4.36 -2.55
N LEU A 84 10.61 -4.45 -3.58
CA LEU A 84 10.82 -5.69 -4.30
C LEU A 84 12.05 -6.39 -3.71
N MET A 85 11.84 -7.56 -3.09
CA MET A 85 12.89 -8.32 -2.43
C MET A 85 13.10 -9.67 -3.10
N THR A 86 14.36 -10.11 -3.12
CA THR A 86 14.72 -11.49 -3.48
C THR A 86 15.53 -12.12 -2.36
N LEU A 87 15.32 -13.41 -2.11
CA LEU A 87 16.10 -14.21 -1.17
C LEU A 87 16.59 -15.50 -1.83
N LYS A 88 17.88 -15.76 -1.72
CA LYS A 88 18.51 -17.04 -2.08
C LYS A 88 18.05 -18.16 -1.16
N ALA A 89 18.31 -19.40 -1.54
CA ALA A 89 18.17 -20.52 -0.61
C ALA A 89 18.98 -20.27 0.66
N GLY A 90 18.30 -20.27 1.83
CA GLY A 90 18.90 -19.93 3.12
C GLY A 90 19.18 -18.46 3.36
N GLY A 91 18.91 -17.58 2.37
CA GLY A 91 18.93 -16.13 2.57
C GLY A 91 17.88 -15.73 3.59
N LEU A 92 18.27 -14.94 4.58
CA LEU A 92 17.42 -14.56 5.72
C LEU A 92 17.32 -13.05 5.82
N ARG A 93 16.13 -12.49 5.53
CA ARG A 93 15.79 -11.15 6.04
C ARG A 93 15.67 -11.27 7.55
N GLU A 94 16.61 -10.65 8.25
CA GLU A 94 16.80 -10.85 9.69
C GLU A 94 15.55 -10.56 10.53
N LEU A 95 15.58 -10.96 11.78
CA LEU A 95 14.55 -10.58 12.76
C LEU A 95 14.48 -9.06 12.90
N HIS A 96 13.28 -8.50 12.66
CA HIS A 96 13.04 -7.07 12.66
C HIS A 96 11.56 -6.74 12.91
N TRP A 97 11.24 -5.46 13.05
CA TRP A 97 9.87 -4.96 13.10
C TRP A 97 9.75 -3.56 12.48
N HIS A 98 8.56 -3.20 12.11
CA HIS A 98 8.22 -1.90 11.55
C HIS A 98 7.39 -1.11 12.57
N ALA A 99 7.92 0.01 13.08
CA ALA A 99 7.26 0.78 14.12
C ALA A 99 6.12 1.67 13.60
N ASN A 100 6.24 2.15 12.36
CA ASN A 100 5.34 3.15 11.78
C ASN A 100 4.51 2.66 10.60
N ALA A 101 4.63 1.38 10.23
CA ALA A 101 3.90 0.79 9.10
C ALA A 101 3.48 -0.65 9.41
N ALA A 102 2.33 -1.06 8.87
CA ALA A 102 2.00 -2.47 8.68
C ALA A 102 2.61 -2.95 7.35
N GLU A 103 2.89 -4.24 7.25
CA GLU A 103 3.44 -4.87 6.06
C GLU A 103 2.40 -5.82 5.46
N TRP A 104 2.09 -5.63 4.19
CA TRP A 104 1.35 -6.58 3.35
C TRP A 104 2.29 -7.08 2.25
N ALA A 105 2.27 -8.37 1.95
CA ALA A 105 3.19 -8.90 0.96
C ALA A 105 2.56 -9.95 0.06
N TYR A 106 3.17 -10.13 -1.12
CA TYR A 106 2.77 -11.11 -2.13
C TYR A 106 3.99 -11.86 -2.67
N VAL A 107 3.93 -13.19 -2.64
CA VAL A 107 4.99 -14.03 -3.23
C VAL A 107 4.78 -14.11 -4.74
N ILE A 108 5.77 -13.62 -5.49
CA ILE A 108 5.76 -13.62 -6.96
C ILE A 108 6.32 -14.93 -7.50
N ASP A 109 7.46 -15.38 -6.95
CA ASP A 109 8.15 -16.59 -7.40
C ASP A 109 8.94 -17.21 -6.24
N GLY A 110 9.23 -18.52 -6.35
CA GLY A 110 9.93 -19.28 -5.31
C GLY A 110 9.11 -19.42 -4.03
N HIS A 111 9.79 -19.77 -2.94
CA HIS A 111 9.13 -20.04 -1.65
C HIS A 111 9.93 -19.44 -0.50
N VAL A 112 9.23 -18.93 0.49
CA VAL A 112 9.81 -18.37 1.71
C VAL A 112 9.16 -18.97 2.95
N ARG A 113 9.91 -19.02 4.05
CA ARG A 113 9.41 -19.25 5.39
C ARG A 113 9.33 -17.94 6.13
N VAL A 114 8.19 -17.68 6.72
CA VAL A 114 7.98 -16.54 7.61
C VAL A 114 7.84 -17.06 9.04
N ALA A 115 8.47 -16.35 9.97
CA ALA A 115 8.22 -16.50 11.41
C ALA A 115 7.80 -15.13 11.95
N VAL A 116 6.64 -15.05 12.60
CA VAL A 116 6.10 -13.80 13.15
C VAL A 116 5.64 -14.00 14.58
N VAL A 117 5.94 -13.02 15.45
CA VAL A 117 5.58 -13.03 16.86
C VAL A 117 4.63 -11.86 17.16
N ASP A 118 3.49 -12.18 17.77
CA ASP A 118 2.51 -11.17 18.18
C ASP A 118 2.78 -10.60 19.59
N PRO A 119 2.07 -9.54 20.02
CA PRO A 119 2.26 -8.94 21.34
C PRO A 119 1.95 -9.86 22.53
N GLN A 120 1.29 -10.99 22.31
CA GLN A 120 1.02 -12.01 23.32
C GLN A 120 2.12 -13.09 23.40
N GLY A 121 3.17 -12.95 22.58
CA GLY A 121 4.27 -13.92 22.49
C GLY A 121 3.92 -15.19 21.73
N ARG A 122 2.81 -15.20 20.98
CA ARG A 122 2.46 -16.32 20.12
C ARG A 122 3.24 -16.22 18.81
N ILE A 123 3.81 -17.32 18.38
CA ILE A 123 4.58 -17.39 17.14
C ILE A 123 3.80 -18.18 16.08
N GLU A 124 3.73 -17.63 14.87
CA GLU A 124 3.32 -18.37 13.68
C GLU A 124 4.54 -18.57 12.77
N ILE A 125 4.78 -19.82 12.38
CA ILE A 125 5.83 -20.19 11.43
C ILE A 125 5.15 -20.92 10.26
N ALA A 126 5.23 -20.34 9.06
CA ALA A 126 4.56 -20.89 7.89
C ALA A 126 5.40 -20.71 6.62
N ASP A 127 5.22 -21.64 5.67
CA ASP A 127 5.81 -21.56 4.34
C ASP A 127 4.82 -20.91 3.36
N PHE A 128 5.33 -20.06 2.48
CA PHE A 128 4.58 -19.31 1.50
C PHE A 128 5.15 -19.60 0.11
N GLY A 129 4.26 -19.75 -0.87
CA GLY A 129 4.59 -19.95 -2.27
C GLY A 129 3.94 -18.90 -3.16
N PRO A 130 4.16 -18.97 -4.49
CA PRO A 130 3.59 -18.01 -5.44
C PRO A 130 2.08 -17.87 -5.28
N GLY A 131 1.61 -16.61 -5.17
CA GLY A 131 0.19 -16.30 -4.98
C GLY A 131 -0.28 -16.28 -3.53
N ASP A 132 0.57 -16.65 -2.56
CA ASP A 132 0.30 -16.45 -1.14
C ASP A 132 0.62 -15.01 -0.74
N VAL A 133 -0.11 -14.52 0.27
CA VAL A 133 0.09 -13.22 0.90
C VAL A 133 0.26 -13.37 2.41
N TRP A 134 0.97 -12.42 3.01
CA TRP A 134 0.99 -12.24 4.46
C TRP A 134 0.64 -10.81 4.83
N TYR A 135 0.27 -10.64 6.08
CA TYR A 135 0.08 -9.33 6.68
C TYR A 135 0.65 -9.31 8.09
N PHE A 136 1.51 -8.32 8.38
CA PHE A 136 2.04 -8.07 9.71
C PHE A 136 1.54 -6.72 10.22
N PRO A 137 0.77 -6.73 11.33
CA PRO A 137 0.47 -5.48 12.03
C PRO A 137 1.74 -4.76 12.48
N ARG A 138 1.65 -3.45 12.66
CA ARG A 138 2.76 -2.63 13.18
C ARG A 138 3.34 -3.23 14.44
N GLY A 139 4.67 -3.27 14.55
CA GLY A 139 5.39 -3.75 15.72
C GLY A 139 5.46 -5.26 15.88
N HIS A 140 4.84 -6.07 15.03
CA HIS A 140 5.00 -7.52 15.07
C HIS A 140 6.40 -7.90 14.59
N ALA A 141 7.18 -8.55 15.48
CA ALA A 141 8.53 -9.00 15.14
C ALA A 141 8.48 -10.20 14.19
N HIS A 142 9.25 -10.14 13.10
CA HIS A 142 9.22 -11.21 12.10
C HIS A 142 10.57 -11.40 11.39
N SER A 143 10.67 -12.50 10.66
CA SER A 143 11.80 -12.81 9.77
C SER A 143 11.28 -13.56 8.54
N ILE A 144 12.02 -13.44 7.41
CA ILE A 144 11.66 -14.08 6.16
C ILE A 144 12.89 -14.83 5.64
N GLN A 145 12.76 -16.13 5.34
CA GLN A 145 13.87 -16.95 4.88
C GLN A 145 13.55 -17.65 3.56
N GLY A 146 14.44 -17.56 2.59
CA GLY A 146 14.34 -18.27 1.32
C GLY A 146 14.48 -19.79 1.50
N LEU A 147 13.52 -20.58 1.00
CA LEU A 147 13.49 -22.05 1.15
C LEU A 147 14.34 -22.77 0.10
N GLY A 148 14.65 -22.12 -1.03
CA GLY A 148 15.36 -22.77 -2.13
C GLY A 148 14.52 -23.88 -2.81
N LEU A 149 13.20 -23.77 -2.73
CA LEU A 149 12.29 -24.66 -3.45
C LEU A 149 11.99 -24.05 -4.82
N GLY A 150 12.42 -24.74 -5.88
CA GLY A 150 12.30 -24.26 -7.26
C GLY A 150 13.64 -23.84 -7.88
N PRO A 151 13.64 -23.38 -9.14
CA PRO A 151 14.86 -23.17 -9.92
C PRO A 151 15.56 -21.83 -9.66
N GLY A 152 15.01 -20.95 -8.84
CA GLY A 152 15.51 -19.59 -8.64
C GLY A 152 15.46 -19.11 -7.21
N GLU A 153 15.75 -17.84 -7.03
CA GLU A 153 15.59 -17.12 -5.76
C GLU A 153 14.11 -16.87 -5.50
N ALA A 154 13.73 -16.85 -4.23
CA ALA A 154 12.40 -16.41 -3.87
C ALA A 154 12.27 -14.90 -4.14
N LYS A 155 11.20 -14.49 -4.83
CA LYS A 155 10.90 -13.10 -5.20
C LYS A 155 9.53 -12.72 -4.68
N PHE A 156 9.46 -11.62 -3.96
CA PHE A 156 8.21 -11.15 -3.38
C PHE A 156 8.17 -9.63 -3.29
N LEU A 157 6.96 -9.11 -3.23
CA LEU A 157 6.69 -7.69 -3.10
C LEU A 157 6.18 -7.44 -1.68
N LEU A 158 6.79 -6.48 -0.99
CA LEU A 158 6.34 -5.93 0.30
C LEU A 158 5.66 -4.60 0.02
N VAL A 159 4.54 -4.33 0.67
CA VAL A 159 3.81 -3.06 0.58
C VAL A 159 3.46 -2.59 1.98
N PHE A 160 3.74 -1.32 2.26
CA PHE A 160 3.59 -0.70 3.58
C PHE A 160 2.54 0.41 3.54
N ASP A 161 1.72 0.53 4.58
CA ASP A 161 0.68 1.55 4.71
C ASP A 161 1.20 2.93 5.14
N ASN A 162 2.44 3.24 4.74
CA ASN A 162 3.10 4.51 5.00
C ASN A 162 4.17 4.80 3.93
N GLY A 163 3.98 5.84 3.13
CA GLY A 163 4.93 6.20 2.07
C GLY A 163 6.28 6.71 2.59
N TYR A 164 6.34 7.18 3.83
CA TYR A 164 7.59 7.58 4.49
C TYR A 164 8.27 6.45 5.27
N PHE A 165 7.74 5.24 5.17
CA PHE A 165 8.42 4.05 5.63
C PHE A 165 9.67 3.82 4.76
N SER A 166 10.74 3.30 5.37
CA SER A 166 11.92 2.81 4.65
C SER A 166 12.34 1.47 5.20
N GLU A 167 12.43 0.49 4.32
CA GLU A 167 12.94 -0.85 4.63
C GLU A 167 14.41 -0.78 5.07
N PHE A 168 15.16 0.17 4.52
CA PHE A 168 16.58 0.35 4.86
C PHE A 168 16.82 1.08 6.20
N ALA A 169 15.75 1.57 6.84
CA ALA A 169 15.76 2.20 8.15
C ALA A 169 14.83 1.47 9.14
N THR A 170 14.60 0.18 8.95
CA THR A 170 13.79 -0.68 9.79
C THR A 170 14.51 -1.01 11.12
N PHE A 171 13.75 -1.30 12.16
CA PHE A 171 14.29 -1.71 13.48
C PHE A 171 14.72 -3.18 13.46
N SER A 172 16.01 -3.44 13.32
CA SER A 172 16.56 -4.79 13.32
C SER A 172 17.01 -5.22 14.72
N PHE A 173 16.89 -6.51 15.01
CA PHE A 173 17.37 -7.04 16.28
C PHE A 173 18.89 -7.02 16.40
N THR A 174 19.62 -7.24 15.31
CA THR A 174 21.08 -7.20 15.33
C THR A 174 21.59 -5.80 15.65
N ASP A 175 20.98 -4.75 15.06
CA ASP A 175 21.34 -3.37 15.36
C ASP A 175 20.94 -2.98 16.79
N TRP A 176 19.74 -3.37 17.23
CA TRP A 176 19.30 -3.13 18.61
C TRP A 176 20.26 -3.73 19.64
N LEU A 177 20.65 -5.00 19.46
CA LEU A 177 21.61 -5.65 20.37
C LEU A 177 23.00 -5.03 20.26
N ALA A 178 23.43 -4.60 19.08
CA ALA A 178 24.73 -3.95 18.86
C ALA A 178 24.83 -2.59 19.57
N GLN A 179 23.73 -1.82 19.60
CA GLN A 179 23.70 -0.47 20.20
C GLN A 179 23.30 -0.47 21.68
N THR A 180 22.86 -1.61 22.22
CA THR A 180 22.53 -1.74 23.63
C THR A 180 23.81 -2.08 24.46
N PRO A 181 24.06 -1.43 25.62
CA PRO A 181 25.19 -1.79 26.44
C PRO A 181 25.22 -3.29 26.76
N LYS A 182 26.39 -3.92 26.60
CA LYS A 182 26.53 -5.39 26.68
C LYS A 182 26.12 -5.97 28.02
N GLU A 183 26.35 -5.24 29.11
CA GLU A 183 25.92 -5.63 30.48
C GLU A 183 24.40 -5.68 30.58
N ILE A 184 23.67 -4.81 29.85
CA ILE A 184 22.20 -4.82 29.84
C ILE A 184 21.71 -6.03 29.01
N VAL A 185 22.29 -6.29 27.83
CA VAL A 185 21.98 -7.46 27.01
C VAL A 185 22.24 -8.75 27.78
N ALA A 186 23.42 -8.88 28.41
CA ALA A 186 23.81 -10.05 29.18
C ALA A 186 22.86 -10.30 30.36
N LYS A 187 22.49 -9.25 31.07
CA LYS A 187 21.50 -9.31 32.15
C LYS A 187 20.13 -9.74 31.68
N ASN A 188 19.68 -9.19 30.57
CA ASN A 188 18.37 -9.50 29.97
C ASN A 188 18.29 -10.96 29.50
N LEU A 189 19.36 -11.47 28.88
CA LEU A 189 19.44 -12.83 28.36
C LEU A 189 19.89 -13.86 29.40
N ASN A 190 20.26 -13.42 30.63
CA ASN A 190 20.80 -14.24 31.70
C ASN A 190 22.04 -15.05 31.28
N VAL A 191 22.98 -14.38 30.61
CA VAL A 191 24.26 -14.93 30.14
C VAL A 191 25.41 -14.02 30.59
N ARG A 192 26.65 -14.47 30.45
CA ARG A 192 27.86 -13.64 30.71
C ARG A 192 28.14 -12.77 29.49
N GLU A 193 28.65 -11.56 29.67
CA GLU A 193 29.03 -10.66 28.55
C GLU A 193 30.02 -11.31 27.58
N SER A 194 30.94 -12.16 28.11
CA SER A 194 31.91 -12.89 27.29
C SER A 194 31.27 -13.89 26.31
N GLU A 195 30.04 -14.33 26.56
CA GLU A 195 29.29 -15.23 25.70
C GLU A 195 28.63 -14.49 24.53
N LEU A 196 28.56 -13.16 24.57
CA LEU A 196 28.01 -12.27 23.55
C LEU A 196 29.07 -11.73 22.57
N LYS A 197 30.30 -12.23 22.63
CA LYS A 197 31.43 -11.70 21.84
C LYS A 197 31.24 -11.82 20.32
N ASP A 198 30.47 -12.82 19.89
CA ASP A 198 30.23 -13.12 18.46
C ASP A 198 28.93 -12.49 17.93
N LEU A 199 28.20 -11.71 18.74
CA LEU A 199 27.06 -10.95 18.25
C LEU A 199 27.49 -9.96 17.18
N PRO A 200 26.69 -9.78 16.10
CA PRO A 200 26.92 -8.72 15.12
C PRO A 200 27.03 -7.35 15.82
N ASN A 201 27.94 -6.52 15.35
CA ASN A 201 28.14 -5.16 15.85
C ASN A 201 27.43 -4.07 15.07
N LYS A 202 26.58 -4.47 14.13
CA LYS A 202 25.73 -3.61 13.28
C LYS A 202 24.60 -4.43 12.66
N GLU A 203 23.67 -3.76 12.02
CA GLU A 203 22.62 -4.37 11.21
C GLU A 203 23.21 -5.37 10.20
N VAL A 204 22.61 -6.57 10.14
CA VAL A 204 22.93 -7.60 9.14
C VAL A 204 22.06 -7.44 7.90
N TYR A 205 20.84 -7.04 8.06
CA TYR A 205 19.77 -6.83 7.09
C TYR A 205 19.35 -8.11 6.37
N ILE A 206 20.14 -8.65 5.42
CA ILE A 206 19.91 -9.96 4.76
C ILE A 206 21.17 -10.80 4.91
N ALA A 207 21.09 -11.80 5.78
CA ALA A 207 22.13 -12.78 6.03
C ALA A 207 22.07 -13.94 5.02
N GLN A 208 23.19 -14.69 4.89
CA GLN A 208 23.22 -15.98 4.21
C GLN A 208 23.49 -17.07 5.25
N GLY A 209 22.54 -18.00 5.34
CA GLY A 209 22.64 -19.20 6.16
C GLY A 209 22.37 -20.48 5.36
N PRO A 210 22.29 -21.64 6.01
CA PRO A 210 21.80 -22.86 5.39
C PRO A 210 20.30 -22.75 5.07
N ALA A 211 19.83 -23.54 4.11
CA ALA A 211 18.39 -23.68 3.89
C ALA A 211 17.70 -24.19 5.17
N PRO A 212 16.52 -23.67 5.52
CA PRO A 212 15.83 -24.07 6.74
C PRO A 212 15.36 -25.53 6.65
N PRO A 213 15.29 -26.25 7.79
CA PRO A 213 14.76 -27.60 7.83
C PRO A 213 13.26 -27.59 7.47
N PRO A 214 12.71 -28.74 7.02
CA PRO A 214 11.26 -28.86 6.80
C PRO A 214 10.44 -28.56 8.06
N LEU A 215 9.19 -28.08 7.87
CA LEU A 215 8.23 -27.96 8.96
C LEU A 215 7.76 -29.34 9.45
N PRO A 216 7.43 -29.51 10.74
CA PRO A 216 7.41 -28.46 11.78
C PRO A 216 8.80 -28.21 12.38
N VAL A 217 9.02 -26.96 12.83
CA VAL A 217 10.19 -26.56 13.63
C VAL A 217 9.74 -26.19 15.03
N THR A 218 10.58 -26.47 16.04
CA THR A 218 10.26 -26.18 17.45
C THR A 218 10.97 -24.90 17.88
N PRO A 219 10.24 -23.87 18.34
CA PRO A 219 10.83 -22.70 18.98
C PRO A 219 11.61 -23.06 20.26
N ILE A 220 12.56 -22.22 20.68
CA ILE A 220 13.36 -22.44 21.90
C ILE A 220 12.46 -22.56 23.14
N SER A 221 11.37 -21.79 23.22
CA SER A 221 10.43 -21.78 24.35
C SER A 221 9.38 -22.88 24.34
N GLY A 222 9.52 -23.89 23.48
CA GLY A 222 8.54 -24.97 23.35
C GLY A 222 7.68 -24.86 22.09
N PRO A 223 6.56 -25.58 21.99
CA PRO A 223 5.75 -25.57 20.79
C PRO A 223 5.25 -24.17 20.49
N GLY A 224 5.57 -23.67 19.29
CA GLY A 224 5.00 -22.40 18.80
C GLY A 224 3.48 -22.49 18.80
N THR A 225 2.81 -21.45 19.26
CA THR A 225 1.36 -21.36 19.16
C THR A 225 1.05 -20.79 17.79
N VAL A 226 0.62 -21.62 16.86
CA VAL A 226 0.06 -21.16 15.60
C VAL A 226 -1.22 -20.41 15.91
N LEU A 227 -1.38 -19.22 15.35
CA LEU A 227 -2.62 -18.48 15.48
C LEU A 227 -3.76 -19.28 14.84
N ALA A 228 -4.84 -19.48 15.59
CA ALA A 228 -6.02 -20.10 15.02
C ALA A 228 -6.67 -19.16 13.99
N PRO A 229 -7.23 -19.67 12.87
CA PRO A 229 -8.07 -18.85 12.03
C PRO A 229 -9.19 -18.18 12.85
N PRO A 230 -9.56 -16.92 12.59
CA PRO A 230 -9.16 -16.07 11.46
C PRO A 230 -7.93 -15.20 11.69
N LEU A 231 -7.14 -15.42 12.71
CA LEU A 231 -6.03 -14.56 13.10
C LEU A 231 -4.67 -14.98 12.52
N THR A 232 -4.66 -15.92 11.57
CA THR A 232 -3.43 -16.26 10.85
C THR A 232 -2.88 -15.08 10.06
N HIS A 233 -1.55 -14.99 9.95
CA HIS A 233 -0.88 -14.00 9.11
C HIS A 233 -0.76 -14.43 7.64
N LYS A 234 -1.27 -15.62 7.28
CA LYS A 234 -1.20 -16.17 5.93
C LYS A 234 -2.56 -16.20 5.25
N TYR A 235 -2.57 -15.85 3.95
CA TYR A 235 -3.74 -16.00 3.08
C TYR A 235 -3.33 -16.41 1.67
N SER A 236 -4.05 -17.36 1.05
CA SER A 236 -3.75 -17.86 -0.31
C SER A 236 -4.62 -17.13 -1.35
N LEU A 237 -4.18 -15.93 -1.78
CA LEU A 237 -4.92 -15.05 -2.67
C LEU A 237 -5.15 -15.65 -4.06
N ALA A 238 -4.14 -16.29 -4.65
CA ALA A 238 -4.27 -16.90 -5.98
C ALA A 238 -5.30 -18.04 -6.01
N SER A 239 -5.54 -18.71 -4.88
CA SER A 239 -6.51 -19.80 -4.76
C SER A 239 -7.92 -19.32 -4.48
N GLN A 240 -8.12 -18.03 -4.16
CA GLN A 240 -9.42 -17.46 -3.88
C GLN A 240 -10.29 -17.44 -5.13
N LYS A 241 -11.58 -17.65 -4.98
CA LYS A 241 -12.54 -17.40 -6.07
C LYS A 241 -12.48 -15.93 -6.48
N PRO A 242 -12.51 -15.62 -7.78
CA PRO A 242 -12.58 -14.24 -8.22
C PRO A 242 -13.73 -13.49 -7.56
N PHE A 243 -13.44 -12.31 -7.05
CA PHE A 243 -14.42 -11.32 -6.61
C PHE A 243 -15.33 -10.91 -7.77
N LYS A 244 -14.71 -10.76 -8.95
CA LYS A 244 -15.40 -10.49 -10.20
C LYS A 244 -14.71 -11.24 -11.34
N ARG A 245 -15.49 -11.78 -12.26
CA ARG A 245 -15.00 -12.39 -13.50
C ARG A 245 -15.98 -12.11 -14.64
N ASP A 246 -15.44 -11.72 -15.76
CA ASP A 246 -16.17 -11.66 -17.03
C ASP A 246 -15.26 -12.12 -18.19
N ARG A 247 -15.68 -11.89 -19.43
CA ARG A 247 -14.95 -12.38 -20.60
C ARG A 247 -13.54 -11.79 -20.75
N ASP A 248 -13.35 -10.54 -20.30
CA ASP A 248 -12.18 -9.73 -20.61
C ASP A 248 -11.26 -9.54 -19.39
N GLY A 249 -11.56 -10.25 -18.30
CA GLY A 249 -10.68 -10.26 -17.13
C GLY A 249 -11.31 -10.81 -15.86
N GLU A 250 -10.51 -10.84 -14.81
CA GLU A 250 -10.94 -11.24 -13.47
C GLU A 250 -10.20 -10.46 -12.39
N VAL A 251 -10.85 -10.34 -11.25
CA VAL A 251 -10.29 -9.69 -10.05
C VAL A 251 -10.47 -10.59 -8.85
N ARG A 252 -9.40 -10.76 -8.09
CA ARG A 252 -9.42 -11.32 -6.74
C ARG A 252 -9.06 -10.21 -5.77
N LEU A 253 -9.84 -10.04 -4.73
CA LEU A 253 -9.61 -9.06 -3.67
C LEU A 253 -9.63 -9.75 -2.31
N VAL A 254 -8.74 -9.35 -1.43
CA VAL A 254 -8.69 -9.77 -0.04
C VAL A 254 -8.63 -8.54 0.87
N SER A 255 -9.72 -8.28 1.55
CA SER A 255 -9.90 -7.21 2.52
C SER A 255 -9.87 -7.77 3.95
N ALA A 256 -10.07 -6.91 4.96
CA ALA A 256 -10.23 -7.37 6.34
C ALA A 256 -11.43 -8.33 6.53
N LYS A 257 -12.35 -8.38 5.58
CA LYS A 257 -13.48 -9.31 5.60
C LYS A 257 -13.05 -10.76 5.36
N GLU A 258 -12.17 -10.99 4.38
CA GLU A 258 -11.63 -12.31 4.02
C GLU A 258 -10.36 -12.64 4.84
N PHE A 259 -9.59 -11.63 5.24
CA PHE A 259 -8.33 -11.74 5.96
C PHE A 259 -8.32 -10.81 7.18
N PRO A 260 -9.01 -11.19 8.27
CA PRO A 260 -9.36 -10.29 9.38
C PRO A 260 -8.19 -9.63 10.11
N ILE A 261 -6.98 -10.19 10.04
CA ILE A 261 -5.79 -9.56 10.61
C ILE A 261 -5.32 -8.34 9.81
N SER A 262 -5.62 -8.27 8.51
CA SER A 262 -5.29 -7.16 7.61
C SER A 262 -6.27 -5.99 7.78
N THR A 263 -6.23 -5.35 8.93
CA THR A 263 -7.26 -4.37 9.35
C THR A 263 -7.19 -3.04 8.62
N ASN A 264 -6.06 -2.69 8.02
CA ASN A 264 -5.82 -1.40 7.38
C ASN A 264 -5.23 -1.50 5.97
N MET A 265 -5.18 -2.71 5.41
CA MET A 265 -4.76 -2.91 4.01
C MET A 265 -5.67 -3.92 3.31
N THR A 266 -5.96 -3.63 2.06
CA THR A 266 -6.62 -4.55 1.12
C THR A 266 -5.66 -4.80 -0.03
N GLY A 267 -5.56 -6.04 -0.49
CA GLY A 267 -4.77 -6.39 -1.67
C GLY A 267 -5.58 -7.18 -2.68
N GLY A 268 -5.09 -7.25 -3.91
CA GLY A 268 -5.76 -8.01 -4.95
C GLY A 268 -4.91 -8.25 -6.19
N ILE A 269 -5.42 -9.11 -7.06
CA ILE A 269 -4.85 -9.41 -8.38
C ILE A 269 -5.91 -9.07 -9.43
N ILE A 270 -5.52 -8.31 -10.45
CA ILE A 270 -6.31 -8.07 -11.65
C ILE A 270 -5.62 -8.73 -12.83
N ASN A 271 -6.38 -9.53 -13.58
CA ASN A 271 -6.01 -10.07 -14.88
C ASN A 271 -6.89 -9.44 -15.96
N LEU A 272 -6.29 -8.86 -17.00
CA LEU A 272 -7.00 -8.26 -18.13
C LEU A 272 -6.56 -8.90 -19.44
N ALA A 273 -7.52 -9.34 -20.24
CA ALA A 273 -7.28 -9.70 -21.65
C ALA A 273 -6.86 -8.46 -22.47
N PRO A 274 -6.25 -8.61 -23.66
CA PRO A 274 -5.95 -7.48 -24.53
C PRO A 274 -7.20 -6.59 -24.77
N GLY A 275 -7.05 -5.28 -24.56
CA GLY A 275 -8.15 -4.31 -24.63
C GLY A 275 -9.14 -4.36 -23.47
N GLY A 276 -8.96 -5.24 -22.50
CA GLY A 276 -9.74 -5.24 -21.25
C GLY A 276 -9.49 -3.97 -20.45
N LEU A 277 -10.55 -3.35 -19.96
CA LEU A 277 -10.54 -2.10 -19.23
C LEU A 277 -11.19 -2.28 -17.87
N ARG A 278 -10.41 -2.09 -16.78
CA ARG A 278 -10.96 -1.79 -15.47
C ARG A 278 -11.59 -0.42 -15.54
N GLU A 279 -12.92 -0.35 -15.44
CA GLU A 279 -13.70 0.85 -15.77
C GLU A 279 -13.24 2.11 -15.00
N LEU A 280 -13.69 3.29 -15.47
CA LEU A 280 -13.49 4.56 -14.78
C LEU A 280 -14.15 4.53 -13.42
N HIS A 281 -13.35 4.72 -12.36
CA HIS A 281 -13.80 4.68 -10.96
C HIS A 281 -12.86 5.48 -10.06
N TRP A 282 -13.22 5.60 -8.78
CA TRP A 282 -12.33 6.13 -7.74
C TRP A 282 -12.61 5.43 -6.41
N HIS A 283 -11.65 5.50 -5.51
CA HIS A 283 -11.75 4.98 -4.14
C HIS A 283 -11.95 6.15 -3.18
N PRO A 284 -13.10 6.21 -2.45
CA PRO A 284 -13.37 7.33 -1.54
C PRO A 284 -12.59 7.27 -0.23
N ASN A 285 -12.01 6.12 0.12
CA ASN A 285 -11.41 5.84 1.42
C ASN A 285 -9.96 5.33 1.38
N ALA A 286 -9.34 5.24 0.20
CA ALA A 286 -7.98 4.71 0.06
C ALA A 286 -7.27 5.26 -1.18
N ASP A 287 -5.95 5.31 -1.12
CA ASP A 287 -5.10 5.34 -2.31
C ASP A 287 -5.01 3.94 -2.91
N GLU A 288 -4.83 3.86 -4.23
CA GLU A 288 -4.54 2.61 -4.93
C GLU A 288 -3.09 2.60 -5.43
N TRP A 289 -2.35 1.58 -5.07
CA TRP A 289 -0.98 1.33 -5.50
C TRP A 289 -0.97 0.05 -6.33
N GLN A 290 -0.41 0.11 -7.55
CA GLN A 290 -0.37 -1.01 -8.48
C GLN A 290 1.07 -1.47 -8.69
N TYR A 291 1.28 -2.78 -8.89
CA TYR A 291 2.53 -3.35 -9.37
C TYR A 291 2.25 -4.29 -10.55
N ILE A 292 2.91 -4.04 -11.67
CA ILE A 292 2.68 -4.82 -12.89
C ILE A 292 3.51 -6.11 -12.83
N LEU A 293 2.84 -7.25 -12.74
CA LEU A 293 3.48 -8.57 -12.76
C LEU A 293 3.84 -8.99 -14.19
N SER A 294 2.94 -8.74 -15.15
CA SER A 294 3.16 -9.06 -16.56
C SER A 294 2.33 -8.18 -17.49
N GLY A 295 2.75 -8.10 -18.75
CA GLY A 295 2.03 -7.34 -19.79
C GLY A 295 2.28 -5.84 -19.74
N LYS A 296 1.33 -5.07 -20.28
CA LYS A 296 1.36 -3.59 -20.33
C LYS A 296 0.01 -3.01 -19.95
N ILE A 297 0.02 -2.11 -19.00
CA ILE A 297 -1.18 -1.40 -18.53
C ILE A 297 -1.05 0.09 -18.86
N ARG A 298 -2.12 0.66 -19.41
CA ARG A 298 -2.30 2.09 -19.50
C ARG A 298 -3.12 2.55 -18.30
N LEU A 299 -2.50 3.33 -17.42
CA LEU A 299 -3.16 3.99 -16.31
C LEU A 299 -3.54 5.41 -16.72
N THR A 300 -4.82 5.73 -16.66
CA THR A 300 -5.34 7.10 -16.82
C THR A 300 -5.76 7.61 -15.46
N VAL A 301 -5.24 8.78 -15.02
CA VAL A 301 -5.58 9.42 -13.75
C VAL A 301 -6.13 10.81 -14.04
N PHE A 302 -7.31 11.10 -13.50
CA PHE A 302 -7.97 12.41 -13.55
C PHE A 302 -7.86 13.10 -12.18
N ALA A 303 -7.38 14.33 -12.21
CA ALA A 303 -7.33 15.23 -11.05
C ALA A 303 -8.30 16.41 -11.23
N SER A 304 -8.42 17.23 -10.19
CA SER A 304 -9.20 18.48 -10.26
C SER A 304 -8.65 19.45 -11.32
N HIS A 305 -9.36 20.53 -11.59
CA HIS A 305 -9.02 21.58 -12.56
C HIS A 305 -8.91 21.12 -14.02
N GLY A 306 -9.58 20.02 -14.38
CA GLY A 306 -9.57 19.48 -15.75
C GLY A 306 -8.24 18.85 -16.13
N LEU A 307 -7.41 18.47 -15.18
CA LEU A 307 -6.12 17.84 -15.42
C LEU A 307 -6.27 16.33 -15.48
N ALA A 308 -5.63 15.71 -16.45
CA ALA A 308 -5.52 14.27 -16.56
C ALA A 308 -4.11 13.87 -17.01
N LYS A 309 -3.65 12.72 -16.58
CA LYS A 309 -2.38 12.15 -17.04
C LYS A 309 -2.58 10.68 -17.41
N VAL A 310 -1.99 10.31 -18.54
CA VAL A 310 -1.95 8.93 -19.03
C VAL A 310 -0.51 8.46 -18.94
N VAL A 311 -0.28 7.32 -18.29
CA VAL A 311 1.04 6.68 -18.19
C VAL A 311 0.95 5.23 -18.64
N GLU A 312 2.00 4.73 -19.28
CA GLU A 312 2.14 3.31 -19.62
C GLU A 312 3.05 2.62 -18.59
N LEU A 313 2.54 1.53 -18.05
CA LEU A 313 3.20 0.71 -17.05
C LEU A 313 3.58 -0.63 -17.70
N ALA A 314 4.81 -1.04 -17.52
CA ALA A 314 5.33 -2.35 -17.94
C ALA A 314 5.59 -3.24 -16.72
N ALA A 315 5.86 -4.53 -16.94
CA ALA A 315 6.23 -5.45 -15.88
C ALA A 315 7.38 -4.89 -15.01
N GLY A 316 7.18 -4.87 -13.69
CA GLY A 316 8.12 -4.29 -12.73
C GLY A 316 7.91 -2.81 -12.41
N ASP A 317 6.97 -2.14 -13.07
CA ASP A 317 6.60 -0.76 -12.75
C ASP A 317 5.55 -0.71 -11.63
N ILE A 318 5.59 0.38 -10.89
CA ILE A 318 4.54 0.82 -9.97
C ILE A 318 3.67 1.86 -10.68
N GLY A 319 2.36 1.77 -10.48
CA GLY A 319 1.39 2.81 -10.71
C GLY A 319 0.80 3.32 -9.39
N PHE A 320 0.26 4.54 -9.38
CA PHE A 320 -0.38 5.13 -8.21
C PHE A 320 -1.58 5.99 -8.58
N ALA A 321 -2.70 5.77 -7.93
CA ALA A 321 -3.89 6.60 -8.01
C ALA A 321 -4.26 7.13 -6.62
N PRO A 322 -4.12 8.45 -6.37
CA PRO A 322 -4.49 9.04 -5.08
C PRO A 322 -5.96 8.87 -4.75
N MET A 323 -6.28 8.78 -3.46
CA MET A 323 -7.65 8.72 -2.95
C MET A 323 -8.53 9.82 -3.57
N GLY A 324 -9.69 9.43 -4.08
CA GLY A 324 -10.65 10.34 -4.72
C GLY A 324 -10.32 10.73 -6.16
N TYR A 325 -9.15 10.36 -6.70
CA TYR A 325 -8.81 10.62 -8.10
C TYR A 325 -9.49 9.59 -9.02
N GLY A 326 -10.23 10.08 -10.01
CA GLY A 326 -10.83 9.21 -11.03
C GLY A 326 -9.75 8.53 -11.85
N HIS A 327 -9.83 7.21 -12.04
CA HIS A 327 -8.83 6.49 -12.82
C HIS A 327 -9.41 5.27 -13.55
N ALA A 328 -8.63 4.74 -14.47
CA ALA A 328 -8.92 3.52 -15.21
C ALA A 328 -7.61 2.80 -15.57
N LEU A 329 -7.68 1.48 -15.68
CA LEU A 329 -6.56 0.61 -16.03
C LEU A 329 -6.94 -0.22 -17.26
N GLU A 330 -6.23 -0.01 -18.37
CA GLU A 330 -6.48 -0.69 -19.64
C GLU A 330 -5.29 -1.58 -20.00
N ASN A 331 -5.55 -2.81 -20.39
CA ASN A 331 -4.50 -3.62 -21.02
C ASN A 331 -4.24 -3.10 -22.44
N ALA A 332 -3.17 -2.33 -22.59
CA ALA A 332 -2.73 -1.74 -23.86
C ALA A 332 -1.77 -2.66 -24.64
N GLY A 333 -1.49 -3.86 -24.15
CA GLY A 333 -0.65 -4.85 -24.81
C GLY A 333 -1.42 -5.78 -25.74
N SER A 334 -0.67 -6.61 -26.47
CA SER A 334 -1.24 -7.65 -27.35
C SER A 334 -1.45 -9.01 -26.67
N GLY A 335 -0.92 -9.19 -25.46
CA GLY A 335 -1.09 -10.37 -24.61
C GLY A 335 -1.83 -10.04 -23.31
N PRO A 336 -2.19 -11.05 -22.49
CA PRO A 336 -2.79 -10.80 -21.19
C PRO A 336 -1.85 -9.98 -20.29
N ALA A 337 -2.44 -9.18 -19.40
CA ALA A 337 -1.73 -8.41 -18.40
C ALA A 337 -2.21 -8.78 -17.00
N GLU A 338 -1.28 -8.87 -16.07
CA GLU A 338 -1.54 -9.16 -14.65
C GLU A 338 -0.90 -8.10 -13.77
N MET A 339 -1.65 -7.63 -12.78
CA MET A 339 -1.18 -6.64 -11.83
C MET A 339 -1.67 -6.94 -10.42
N LEU A 340 -0.84 -6.59 -9.45
CA LEU A 340 -1.26 -6.46 -8.05
C LEU A 340 -1.84 -5.07 -7.85
N ILE A 341 -2.87 -4.97 -7.01
CA ILE A 341 -3.42 -3.72 -6.49
C ILE A 341 -3.42 -3.79 -4.97
N VAL A 342 -3.00 -2.71 -4.31
CA VAL A 342 -2.97 -2.62 -2.86
C VAL A 342 -3.52 -1.26 -2.44
N PHE A 343 -4.34 -1.28 -1.38
CA PHE A 343 -5.01 -0.12 -0.80
C PHE A 343 -4.61 0.04 0.66
N ASN A 344 -4.43 1.26 1.11
CA ASN A 344 -4.16 1.60 2.51
C ASN A 344 -5.45 1.68 3.36
N SER A 345 -6.37 0.76 3.12
CA SER A 345 -7.61 0.57 3.89
C SER A 345 -7.94 -0.92 3.95
N GLY A 346 -8.34 -1.43 5.11
CA GLY A 346 -8.84 -2.80 5.25
C GLY A 346 -10.28 -2.98 4.73
N ASP A 347 -10.98 -1.88 4.44
CA ASP A 347 -12.32 -1.86 3.86
C ASP A 347 -12.26 -1.36 2.42
N TYR A 348 -12.51 -2.27 1.47
CA TYR A 348 -12.51 -1.94 0.05
C TYR A 348 -13.79 -1.20 -0.33
N GLN A 349 -13.63 0.04 -0.81
CA GLN A 349 -14.72 0.86 -1.34
C GLN A 349 -14.35 1.41 -2.71
N GLU A 350 -15.33 1.46 -3.61
CA GLU A 350 -15.21 2.12 -4.89
C GLU A 350 -16.52 2.75 -5.35
N ILE A 351 -16.42 3.78 -6.15
CA ILE A 351 -17.53 4.39 -6.87
C ILE A 351 -17.15 4.44 -8.35
N SER A 352 -17.93 3.74 -9.18
CA SER A 352 -17.67 3.71 -10.62
C SER A 352 -18.50 4.73 -11.37
N LEU A 353 -17.97 5.20 -12.51
CA LEU A 353 -18.68 6.12 -13.40
C LEU A 353 -20.01 5.53 -13.85
N THR A 354 -20.02 4.25 -14.22
CA THR A 354 -21.26 3.58 -14.68
C THR A 354 -22.33 3.54 -13.59
N THR A 355 -21.94 3.29 -12.33
CA THR A 355 -22.87 3.36 -11.19
C THR A 355 -23.42 4.76 -10.99
N VAL A 356 -22.58 5.79 -11.05
CA VAL A 356 -23.01 7.20 -10.91
C VAL A 356 -24.00 7.57 -12.00
N LEU A 357 -23.68 7.27 -13.26
CA LEU A 357 -24.58 7.59 -14.38
C LEU A 357 -25.90 6.83 -14.28
N ALA A 358 -25.86 5.54 -13.91
CA ALA A 358 -27.06 4.73 -13.77
C ALA A 358 -27.99 5.17 -12.62
N ALA A 359 -27.42 5.76 -11.57
CA ALA A 359 -28.16 6.24 -10.40
C ALA A 359 -28.87 7.59 -10.62
N HIS A 360 -28.48 8.36 -11.66
CA HIS A 360 -29.03 9.69 -11.87
C HIS A 360 -30.21 9.69 -12.86
N PRO A 361 -31.21 10.56 -12.62
CA PRO A 361 -32.30 10.79 -13.57
C PRO A 361 -31.79 11.29 -14.92
N ALA A 362 -32.42 10.84 -16.02
CA ALA A 362 -32.00 11.15 -17.39
C ALA A 362 -31.86 12.67 -17.64
N TYR A 363 -32.79 13.48 -17.13
CA TYR A 363 -32.75 14.94 -17.32
C TYR A 363 -31.48 15.61 -16.77
N LEU A 364 -30.89 15.07 -15.68
CA LEU A 364 -29.61 15.56 -15.14
C LEU A 364 -28.48 15.27 -16.09
N LEU A 365 -28.46 14.08 -16.69
CA LEU A 365 -27.43 13.69 -17.68
C LEU A 365 -27.59 14.49 -18.99
N GLU A 366 -28.82 14.75 -19.44
CA GLU A 366 -29.13 15.62 -20.58
C GLU A 366 -28.62 17.03 -20.34
N THR A 367 -28.89 17.58 -19.16
CA THR A 367 -28.48 18.95 -18.79
C THR A 367 -26.97 19.07 -18.60
N ASN A 368 -26.35 18.13 -17.87
CA ASN A 368 -24.95 18.25 -17.50
C ASN A 368 -23.97 17.88 -18.61
N PHE A 369 -24.31 16.84 -19.38
CA PHE A 369 -23.43 16.29 -20.42
C PHE A 369 -23.90 16.58 -21.85
N HIS A 370 -25.05 17.22 -22.03
CA HIS A 370 -25.70 17.43 -23.32
C HIS A 370 -25.91 16.15 -24.13
N LEU A 371 -26.09 15.02 -23.42
CA LEU A 371 -26.29 13.71 -24.03
C LEU A 371 -27.74 13.57 -24.51
N PRO A 372 -27.95 13.20 -25.79
CA PRO A 372 -29.31 12.88 -26.28
C PRO A 372 -29.89 11.69 -25.51
N LYS A 373 -31.21 11.71 -25.26
CA LYS A 373 -31.91 10.62 -24.59
C LYS A 373 -31.60 9.23 -25.20
N ALA A 374 -31.47 9.14 -26.52
CA ALA A 374 -31.13 7.89 -27.22
C ALA A 374 -29.74 7.34 -26.85
N VAL A 375 -28.82 8.18 -26.40
CA VAL A 375 -27.51 7.76 -25.85
C VAL A 375 -27.66 7.33 -24.41
N ILE A 376 -28.38 8.12 -23.59
CA ILE A 376 -28.63 7.82 -22.17
C ILE A 376 -29.33 6.46 -22.00
N ASP A 377 -30.30 6.15 -22.87
CA ASP A 377 -31.02 4.86 -22.83
C ASP A 377 -30.10 3.64 -23.08
N LYS A 378 -28.91 3.84 -23.71
CA LYS A 378 -27.90 2.81 -23.99
C LYS A 378 -26.83 2.68 -22.90
N LEU A 379 -26.77 3.61 -21.95
CA LEU A 379 -25.77 3.55 -20.86
C LEU A 379 -25.97 2.28 -20.04
N PRO A 380 -24.86 1.72 -19.48
CA PRO A 380 -24.95 0.61 -18.55
C PRO A 380 -25.89 0.95 -17.38
N LYS A 381 -26.74 0.01 -16.99
CA LYS A 381 -27.70 0.18 -15.89
C LYS A 381 -27.16 -0.32 -14.54
N LYS A 382 -25.95 -0.86 -14.53
CA LYS A 382 -25.21 -1.35 -13.37
C LYS A 382 -23.73 -1.24 -13.62
N GLN A 383 -22.95 -1.38 -12.55
CA GLN A 383 -21.50 -1.43 -12.65
C GLN A 383 -21.03 -2.54 -13.60
N GLU A 384 -20.15 -2.19 -14.54
CA GLU A 384 -19.52 -3.14 -15.46
C GLU A 384 -18.26 -3.78 -14.84
N PHE A 385 -17.55 -3.09 -13.98
CA PHE A 385 -16.29 -3.41 -13.29
C PHE A 385 -15.11 -3.61 -14.26
N ILE A 386 -15.17 -4.64 -15.11
CA ILE A 386 -14.27 -4.83 -16.25
C ILE A 386 -15.12 -4.77 -17.52
N THR A 387 -14.70 -3.93 -18.45
CA THR A 387 -15.34 -3.79 -19.75
C THR A 387 -14.34 -3.99 -20.87
N SER A 388 -14.79 -4.44 -22.02
CA SER A 388 -13.97 -4.54 -23.22
C SER A 388 -14.33 -3.43 -24.21
N GLY A 389 -13.33 -2.94 -24.90
CA GLY A 389 -13.54 -2.26 -26.15
C GLY A 389 -14.18 -3.24 -27.13
N ARG A 390 -15.49 -3.24 -27.25
CA ARG A 390 -16.17 -4.01 -28.30
C ARG A 390 -15.79 -3.40 -29.64
N GLU A 391 -14.81 -3.98 -30.32
CA GLU A 391 -14.77 -3.89 -31.75
C GLU A 391 -16.14 -4.35 -32.26
N GLY A 392 -16.97 -3.43 -32.79
CA GLY A 392 -18.23 -3.79 -33.46
C GLY A 392 -19.50 -3.21 -32.89
N ARG A 393 -19.51 -2.18 -32.04
CA ARG A 393 -20.67 -1.28 -31.95
C ARG A 393 -20.51 -0.11 -32.88
N LYS A 394 -20.52 -0.42 -34.23
CA LYS A 394 -20.81 0.55 -35.25
C LYS A 394 -22.34 0.71 -35.39
#